data_5d134a184506a330c8f8ffcc12efdb53
#
_entry.id   5d134a184506a330c8f8ffcc12efdb53
#
_cell.length_a   1.000
_cell.length_b   1.000
_cell.length_c   1.000
_cell.angle_alpha   90.00
_cell.angle_beta   90.00
_cell.angle_gamma   90.00
#
_symmetry.space_group_name_H-M   'P 1'
#
loop_
_entity.id
_entity.type
_entity.pdbx_description
1 polymer ?
#
loop_
_entity_poly.entity_id
_entity_poly.type
_entity_poly.pdbx_seq_one_letter_code
_entity_poly.pdbx_strand_id
1 'polypeptide(L)'
;MKKLVLFVMVMFLGWAEIFAQSGEKYTILYLIPFESDSYVTPFVKECEDMDAVRSYQLMGFWNGAQMALDEYDAQGVPLNIIVRDISNNESKLRRLMEDEALMKEVDLIIGPFFGKLFAIAANYAKQYEIPIVNPFSSRQDFIEKNEFVYKLIPSLEARPAMIAFLAQQNNAFPIIIYGDSIASNKEMSAYCHYFRKNSIPFVMTPNASSVVERIQKTKPQFVVTFYDNPAQNLIISRTLAMSDKTENLTFVVPETWLESKTYDIEYYSKLNLHFFSDYYIDFDGEKAKTFIYDYAQRYGTPPTLKNFAFQGYDITRFFVEFLRNGKDIDRVKTEAIAYPLSFDKSPGGGFENVNVQFLEVKDNEIVPSQY
;
A
#
# COMPACT_ATOMS: atom_id res chain seq x y z
N MET A 1 -31.67 -49.63 -26.97
CA MET A 1 -31.53 -48.38 -27.71
C MET A 1 -32.12 -47.18 -26.99
N LYS A 2 -33.37 -47.18 -26.46
CA LYS A 2 -33.96 -46.03 -25.75
C LYS A 2 -33.20 -45.58 -24.49
N LYS A 3 -32.58 -46.47 -23.71
CA LYS A 3 -31.79 -46.13 -22.51
C LYS A 3 -30.43 -45.55 -22.85
N LEU A 4 -29.82 -45.91 -23.99
CA LEU A 4 -28.56 -45.35 -24.46
C LEU A 4 -28.72 -43.91 -24.98
N VAL A 5 -29.83 -43.64 -25.68
CA VAL A 5 -30.16 -42.30 -26.18
C VAL A 5 -30.43 -41.35 -25.02
N LEU A 6 -31.08 -41.78 -23.93
CA LEU A 6 -31.35 -40.97 -22.75
C LEU A 6 -30.04 -40.64 -22.01
N PHE A 7 -29.08 -41.56 -21.91
CA PHE A 7 -27.79 -41.33 -21.26
C PHE A 7 -26.91 -40.36 -22.04
N VAL A 8 -26.90 -40.45 -23.37
CA VAL A 8 -26.18 -39.50 -24.23
C VAL A 8 -26.82 -38.07 -24.16
N MET A 9 -28.16 -37.97 -24.08
CA MET A 9 -28.87 -36.71 -23.96
C MET A 9 -28.64 -36.04 -22.62
N VAL A 10 -28.53 -36.80 -21.51
CA VAL A 10 -28.19 -36.28 -20.18
C VAL A 10 -26.71 -35.82 -20.12
N MET A 11 -25.78 -36.52 -20.78
CA MET A 11 -24.40 -36.05 -20.91
C MET A 11 -24.28 -34.76 -21.73
N PHE A 12 -25.05 -34.60 -22.81
CA PHE A 12 -25.06 -33.39 -23.60
C PHE A 12 -25.69 -32.19 -22.85
N LEU A 13 -26.71 -32.41 -22.01
CA LEU A 13 -27.27 -31.38 -21.16
C LEU A 13 -26.31 -30.97 -20.04
N GLY A 14 -25.56 -31.87 -19.44
CA GLY A 14 -24.52 -31.56 -18.46
C GLY A 14 -23.31 -30.82 -19.05
N TRP A 15 -23.01 -31.00 -20.33
CA TRP A 15 -21.95 -30.26 -21.04
C TRP A 15 -22.43 -28.87 -21.50
N ALA A 16 -23.74 -28.69 -21.77
CA ALA A 16 -24.30 -27.40 -22.15
C ALA A 16 -24.33 -26.40 -20.96
N GLU A 17 -24.48 -26.89 -19.73
CA GLU A 17 -24.38 -26.01 -18.55
C GLU A 17 -22.94 -25.56 -18.23
N ILE A 18 -21.93 -26.32 -18.68
CA ILE A 18 -20.51 -25.94 -18.52
C ILE A 18 -20.09 -24.86 -19.54
N PHE A 19 -20.80 -24.74 -20.67
CA PHE A 19 -20.52 -23.72 -21.70
C PHE A 19 -21.46 -22.52 -21.67
N ALA A 20 -22.46 -22.48 -20.81
CA ALA A 20 -23.43 -21.39 -20.69
C ALA A 20 -23.13 -20.44 -19.52
N GLN A 21 -21.89 -20.40 -19.02
CA GLN A 21 -21.40 -19.27 -18.25
C GLN A 21 -20.93 -18.21 -19.25
N SER A 22 -21.90 -17.54 -19.89
CA SER A 22 -21.70 -16.17 -20.40
C SER A 22 -21.49 -15.31 -19.14
N GLY A 23 -20.27 -15.32 -18.64
CA GLY A 23 -19.92 -14.60 -17.43
C GLY A 23 -20.26 -13.13 -17.65
N GLU A 24 -21.01 -12.55 -16.72
CA GLU A 24 -21.18 -11.11 -16.67
C GLU A 24 -19.81 -10.47 -16.81
N LYS A 25 -19.71 -9.49 -17.71
CA LYS A 25 -18.47 -8.80 -18.01
C LYS A 25 -18.25 -7.76 -16.93
N TYR A 26 -17.19 -7.89 -16.14
CA TYR A 26 -16.85 -6.90 -15.12
C TYR A 26 -16.29 -5.63 -15.74
N THR A 27 -16.89 -4.48 -15.45
CA THR A 27 -16.46 -3.18 -15.94
C THR A 27 -15.68 -2.43 -14.87
N ILE A 28 -14.40 -2.15 -15.15
CA ILE A 28 -13.50 -1.43 -14.24
C ILE A 28 -13.19 -0.05 -14.83
N LEU A 29 -13.50 1.01 -14.08
CA LEU A 29 -13.21 2.39 -14.44
C LEU A 29 -11.96 2.87 -13.71
N TYR A 30 -10.88 3.13 -14.46
CA TYR A 30 -9.67 3.77 -13.96
C TYR A 30 -9.75 5.28 -14.15
N LEU A 31 -9.63 6.03 -13.05
CA LEU A 31 -9.62 7.50 -13.04
C LEU A 31 -8.20 7.98 -12.71
N ILE A 32 -7.36 8.11 -13.73
CA ILE A 32 -5.94 8.42 -13.58
C ILE A 32 -5.67 9.84 -14.07
N PRO A 33 -5.03 10.71 -13.28
CA PRO A 33 -4.71 12.07 -13.71
C PRO A 33 -3.38 12.09 -14.45
N PHE A 34 -3.37 11.58 -15.71
CA PHE A 34 -2.17 11.60 -16.56
C PHE A 34 -1.76 13.02 -16.96
N GLU A 35 -2.67 14.00 -16.86
CA GLU A 35 -2.44 15.38 -17.26
C GLU A 35 -1.99 15.51 -18.73
N SER A 36 -2.54 14.64 -19.60
CA SER A 36 -2.15 14.56 -21.01
C SER A 36 -2.33 15.89 -21.78
N ASP A 37 -3.26 16.74 -21.33
CA ASP A 37 -3.52 18.06 -21.91
C ASP A 37 -2.39 19.08 -21.62
N SER A 38 -1.55 18.82 -20.63
CA SER A 38 -0.46 19.71 -20.17
C SER A 38 0.93 19.27 -20.64
N TYR A 39 1.03 18.20 -21.43
CA TYR A 39 2.30 17.72 -21.94
C TYR A 39 2.90 18.69 -22.97
N VAL A 40 3.92 19.41 -22.54
CA VAL A 40 4.76 20.21 -23.45
C VAL A 40 6.04 19.42 -23.69
N THR A 41 6.22 18.93 -24.90
CA THR A 41 7.34 18.09 -25.37
C THR A 41 8.75 18.56 -24.98
N PRO A 42 9.05 19.87 -24.82
CA PRO A 42 10.36 20.34 -24.34
C PRO A 42 10.69 19.94 -22.91
N PHE A 43 9.71 19.86 -22.04
CA PHE A 43 9.90 19.61 -20.59
C PHE A 43 10.52 18.23 -20.30
N VAL A 44 10.11 17.23 -21.07
CA VAL A 44 10.61 15.83 -20.90
C VAL A 44 12.09 15.68 -21.28
N LYS A 45 12.60 16.52 -22.17
CA LYS A 45 14.00 16.46 -22.62
C LYS A 45 15.00 17.06 -21.61
N GLU A 46 14.53 17.89 -20.69
CA GLU A 46 15.35 18.58 -19.70
C GLU A 46 15.25 17.92 -18.29
N CYS A 47 14.44 16.87 -18.15
CA CYS A 47 14.25 16.20 -16.87
C CYS A 47 15.35 15.16 -16.66
N GLU A 48 16.23 15.39 -15.69
CA GLU A 48 17.30 14.45 -15.31
C GLU A 48 16.78 13.24 -14.54
N ASP A 49 15.64 13.38 -13.86
CA ASP A 49 14.99 12.32 -13.08
C ASP A 49 13.53 12.15 -13.51
N MET A 50 13.29 11.19 -14.38
CA MET A 50 11.94 10.87 -14.87
C MET A 50 11.02 10.35 -13.75
N ASP A 51 11.58 9.69 -12.74
CA ASP A 51 10.82 9.20 -11.60
C ASP A 51 10.28 10.33 -10.71
N ALA A 52 10.81 11.55 -10.84
CA ALA A 52 10.26 12.74 -10.19
C ALA A 52 9.07 13.34 -10.93
N VAL A 53 8.83 12.93 -12.18
CA VAL A 53 7.71 13.43 -13.00
C VAL A 53 6.44 12.65 -12.68
N ARG A 54 5.46 13.31 -12.08
CA ARG A 54 4.21 12.68 -11.62
C ARG A 54 3.48 11.89 -12.70
N SER A 55 3.38 12.42 -13.90
CA SER A 55 2.72 11.72 -15.02
C SER A 55 3.45 10.44 -15.42
N TYR A 56 4.78 10.42 -15.34
CA TYR A 56 5.57 9.21 -15.56
C TYR A 56 5.33 8.18 -14.45
N GLN A 57 5.27 8.60 -13.20
CA GLN A 57 4.90 7.72 -12.07
C GLN A 57 3.53 7.09 -12.28
N LEU A 58 2.55 7.89 -12.72
CA LEU A 58 1.19 7.41 -12.96
C LEU A 58 1.09 6.52 -14.22
N MET A 59 1.93 6.75 -15.21
CA MET A 59 2.09 5.81 -16.34
C MET A 59 2.63 4.47 -15.85
N GLY A 60 3.59 4.47 -14.93
CA GLY A 60 4.10 3.24 -14.33
C GLY A 60 3.01 2.46 -13.61
N PHE A 61 2.15 3.13 -12.82
CA PHE A 61 0.98 2.50 -12.21
C PHE A 61 0.08 1.84 -13.26
N TRP A 62 -0.24 2.57 -14.33
CA TRP A 62 -1.07 2.03 -15.42
C TRP A 62 -0.39 0.86 -16.14
N ASN A 63 0.91 0.95 -16.40
CA ASN A 63 1.67 -0.14 -17.03
C ASN A 63 1.63 -1.43 -16.18
N GLY A 64 1.80 -1.30 -14.86
CA GLY A 64 1.64 -2.43 -13.95
C GLY A 64 0.22 -2.99 -13.94
N ALA A 65 -0.79 -2.12 -13.93
CA ALA A 65 -2.19 -2.52 -14.02
C ALA A 65 -2.47 -3.28 -15.33
N GLN A 66 -1.95 -2.81 -16.46
CA GLN A 66 -2.11 -3.49 -17.76
C GLN A 66 -1.51 -4.90 -17.74
N MET A 67 -0.33 -5.09 -17.15
CA MET A 67 0.26 -6.44 -17.05
C MET A 67 -0.67 -7.40 -16.30
N ALA A 68 -1.24 -6.95 -15.18
CA ALA A 68 -2.21 -7.76 -14.44
C ALA A 68 -3.48 -8.05 -15.27
N LEU A 69 -4.01 -7.05 -15.98
CA LEU A 69 -5.20 -7.21 -16.83
C LEU A 69 -4.97 -8.19 -17.97
N ASP A 70 -3.79 -8.16 -18.60
CA ASP A 70 -3.43 -9.08 -19.68
C ASP A 70 -3.32 -10.52 -19.19
N GLU A 71 -2.86 -10.76 -17.95
CA GLU A 71 -2.87 -12.08 -17.34
C GLU A 71 -4.31 -12.62 -17.18
N TYR A 72 -5.26 -11.77 -16.79
CA TYR A 72 -6.67 -12.18 -16.68
C TYR A 72 -7.33 -12.36 -18.04
N ASP A 73 -6.99 -11.55 -19.03
CA ASP A 73 -7.47 -11.72 -20.40
C ASP A 73 -6.99 -13.07 -20.98
N ALA A 74 -5.73 -13.40 -20.77
CA ALA A 74 -5.17 -14.70 -21.15
C ALA A 74 -5.84 -15.89 -20.45
N GLN A 75 -6.41 -15.70 -19.27
CA GLN A 75 -7.20 -16.68 -18.53
C GLN A 75 -8.68 -16.72 -18.99
N GLY A 76 -9.09 -15.84 -19.91
CA GLY A 76 -10.46 -15.74 -20.40
C GLY A 76 -11.43 -15.06 -19.41
N VAL A 77 -10.94 -14.27 -18.47
CA VAL A 77 -11.80 -13.50 -17.56
C VAL A 77 -12.43 -12.33 -18.33
N PRO A 78 -13.77 -12.22 -18.38
CA PRO A 78 -14.44 -11.19 -19.18
C PRO A 78 -14.35 -9.82 -18.52
N LEU A 79 -13.37 -9.01 -18.90
CA LEU A 79 -13.15 -7.67 -18.39
C LEU A 79 -13.51 -6.59 -19.44
N ASN A 80 -14.12 -5.51 -18.99
CA ASN A 80 -14.29 -4.26 -19.75
C ASN A 80 -13.53 -3.14 -19.05
N ILE A 81 -12.47 -2.67 -19.64
CA ILE A 81 -11.58 -1.70 -19.00
C ILE A 81 -11.80 -0.32 -19.61
N ILE A 82 -12.18 0.63 -18.78
CA ILE A 82 -12.41 2.01 -19.13
C ILE A 82 -11.38 2.89 -18.42
N VAL A 83 -10.50 3.53 -19.17
CA VAL A 83 -9.51 4.46 -18.62
C VAL A 83 -9.88 5.88 -18.97
N ARG A 84 -9.87 6.77 -18.00
CA ARG A 84 -10.16 8.19 -18.19
C ARG A 84 -9.08 9.05 -17.54
N ASP A 85 -8.47 9.90 -18.34
CA ASP A 85 -7.62 10.97 -17.85
C ASP A 85 -8.49 12.11 -17.33
N ILE A 86 -8.45 12.32 -16.02
CA ILE A 86 -9.20 13.38 -15.34
C ILE A 86 -8.38 14.68 -15.18
N SER A 87 -7.10 14.68 -15.59
CA SER A 87 -6.21 15.87 -15.60
C SER A 87 -6.29 16.71 -14.32
N ASN A 88 -6.47 16.09 -13.15
CA ASN A 88 -6.72 16.76 -11.86
C ASN A 88 -7.80 17.86 -11.91
N ASN A 89 -8.80 17.70 -12.81
CA ASN A 89 -9.84 18.68 -13.11
C ASN A 89 -11.20 18.26 -12.56
N GLU A 90 -11.72 19.05 -11.61
CA GLU A 90 -12.99 18.77 -10.93
C GLU A 90 -14.19 18.76 -11.89
N SER A 91 -14.25 19.70 -12.84
CA SER A 91 -15.37 19.79 -13.79
C SER A 91 -15.39 18.61 -14.78
N LYS A 92 -14.19 18.16 -15.19
CA LYS A 92 -14.03 16.97 -16.03
C LYS A 92 -14.50 15.71 -15.29
N LEU A 93 -14.11 15.58 -14.03
CA LEU A 93 -14.53 14.48 -13.16
C LEU A 93 -16.07 14.48 -12.97
N ARG A 94 -16.66 15.61 -12.57
CA ARG A 94 -18.12 15.68 -12.31
C ARG A 94 -18.92 15.29 -13.54
N ARG A 95 -18.59 15.84 -14.73
CA ARG A 95 -19.25 15.48 -15.99
C ARG A 95 -19.18 13.99 -16.28
N LEU A 96 -18.06 13.34 -15.98
CA LEU A 96 -17.91 11.89 -16.16
C LEU A 96 -18.78 11.11 -15.17
N MET A 97 -18.79 11.51 -13.89
CA MET A 97 -19.55 10.82 -12.86
C MET A 97 -21.07 11.06 -12.95
N GLU A 98 -21.50 12.09 -13.66
CA GLU A 98 -22.91 12.40 -13.97
C GLU A 98 -23.43 11.63 -15.20
N ASP A 99 -22.57 10.90 -15.90
CA ASP A 99 -23.00 10.01 -16.99
C ASP A 99 -23.64 8.74 -16.41
N GLU A 100 -24.97 8.79 -16.25
CA GLU A 100 -25.73 7.68 -15.67
C GLU A 100 -25.61 6.37 -16.47
N ALA A 101 -25.47 6.46 -17.80
CA ALA A 101 -25.35 5.28 -18.64
C ALA A 101 -24.03 4.55 -18.33
N LEU A 102 -22.93 5.31 -18.26
CA LEU A 102 -21.64 4.78 -17.85
C LEU A 102 -21.67 4.21 -16.42
N MET A 103 -22.19 4.98 -15.47
CA MET A 103 -22.14 4.59 -14.06
C MET A 103 -22.95 3.33 -13.74
N LYS A 104 -24.00 3.03 -14.52
CA LYS A 104 -24.79 1.81 -14.40
C LYS A 104 -24.06 0.55 -14.90
N GLU A 105 -23.03 0.72 -15.71
CA GLU A 105 -22.22 -0.37 -16.26
C GLU A 105 -20.96 -0.65 -15.43
N VAL A 106 -20.57 0.29 -14.55
CA VAL A 106 -19.30 0.20 -13.80
C VAL A 106 -19.47 -0.66 -12.54
N ASP A 107 -18.63 -1.68 -12.39
CA ASP A 107 -18.57 -2.55 -11.22
C ASP A 107 -17.56 -2.11 -10.17
N LEU A 108 -16.52 -1.38 -10.58
CA LEU A 108 -15.42 -0.95 -9.74
C LEU A 108 -14.80 0.33 -10.28
N ILE A 109 -14.43 1.26 -9.38
CA ILE A 109 -13.67 2.46 -9.71
C ILE A 109 -12.31 2.40 -9.02
N ILE A 110 -11.21 2.56 -9.77
CA ILE A 110 -9.86 2.72 -9.22
C ILE A 110 -9.39 4.16 -9.43
N GLY A 111 -9.17 4.87 -8.34
CA GLY A 111 -8.95 6.32 -8.32
C GLY A 111 -10.24 7.12 -8.05
N PRO A 112 -10.22 8.46 -8.20
CA PRO A 112 -9.06 9.32 -8.44
C PRO A 112 -8.00 9.24 -7.37
N PHE A 113 -6.75 9.53 -7.74
CA PHE A 113 -5.61 9.38 -6.82
C PHE A 113 -5.45 10.56 -5.84
N PHE A 114 -5.98 11.72 -6.20
CA PHE A 114 -5.85 12.94 -5.37
C PHE A 114 -7.07 13.16 -4.49
N GLY A 115 -6.80 13.45 -3.23
CA GLY A 115 -7.80 13.46 -2.17
C GLY A 115 -9.02 14.36 -2.39
N LYS A 116 -8.86 15.54 -3.01
CA LYS A 116 -10.00 16.42 -3.32
C LYS A 116 -10.94 15.79 -4.35
N LEU A 117 -10.39 15.25 -5.43
CA LEU A 117 -11.16 14.61 -6.49
C LEU A 117 -11.73 13.27 -6.03
N PHE A 118 -10.99 12.54 -5.21
CA PHE A 118 -11.46 11.29 -4.63
C PHE A 118 -12.72 11.49 -3.78
N ALA A 119 -12.76 12.52 -2.93
CA ALA A 119 -13.93 12.82 -2.11
C ALA A 119 -15.18 13.08 -2.96
N ILE A 120 -15.02 13.72 -4.13
CA ILE A 120 -16.12 13.95 -5.08
C ILE A 120 -16.58 12.61 -5.69
N ALA A 121 -15.65 11.82 -6.23
CA ALA A 121 -15.95 10.55 -6.85
C ALA A 121 -16.60 9.56 -5.87
N ALA A 122 -16.12 9.53 -4.62
CA ALA A 122 -16.65 8.68 -3.56
C ALA A 122 -18.14 8.96 -3.24
N ASN A 123 -18.58 10.23 -3.36
CA ASN A 123 -19.99 10.57 -3.18
C ASN A 123 -20.88 9.98 -4.31
N TYR A 124 -20.40 10.06 -5.56
CA TYR A 124 -21.09 9.42 -6.69
C TYR A 124 -21.06 7.89 -6.57
N ALA A 125 -19.90 7.32 -6.23
CA ALA A 125 -19.76 5.88 -6.00
C ALA A 125 -20.75 5.36 -4.98
N LYS A 126 -20.95 6.09 -3.87
CA LYS A 126 -21.98 5.78 -2.88
C LYS A 126 -23.40 5.85 -3.46
N GLN A 127 -23.70 6.84 -4.29
CA GLN A 127 -25.02 6.99 -4.91
C GLN A 127 -25.36 5.82 -5.84
N TYR A 128 -24.36 5.28 -6.54
CA TYR A 128 -24.51 4.17 -7.47
C TYR A 128 -24.14 2.80 -6.87
N GLU A 129 -23.79 2.76 -5.58
CA GLU A 129 -23.39 1.54 -4.85
C GLU A 129 -22.18 0.83 -5.50
N ILE A 130 -21.24 1.61 -6.04
CA ILE A 130 -20.04 1.11 -6.74
C ILE A 130 -18.84 1.13 -5.79
N PRO A 131 -18.13 0.01 -5.59
CA PRO A 131 -16.84 0.00 -4.91
C PRO A 131 -15.85 0.98 -5.53
N ILE A 132 -15.19 1.80 -4.70
CA ILE A 132 -14.20 2.77 -5.15
C ILE A 132 -12.92 2.67 -4.32
N VAL A 133 -11.77 2.62 -5.01
CA VAL A 133 -10.46 2.38 -4.43
C VAL A 133 -9.62 3.64 -4.45
N ASN A 134 -9.08 4.03 -3.29
CA ASN A 134 -8.07 5.10 -3.20
C ASN A 134 -6.68 4.52 -2.96
N PRO A 135 -5.75 4.58 -3.94
CA PRO A 135 -4.43 3.98 -3.82
C PRO A 135 -3.45 4.73 -2.93
N PHE A 136 -3.60 6.05 -2.75
CA PHE A 136 -2.51 6.90 -2.25
C PHE A 136 -2.83 7.75 -1.03
N SER A 137 -4.01 7.66 -0.46
CA SER A 137 -4.37 8.50 0.69
C SER A 137 -4.53 7.71 1.98
N SER A 138 -3.91 8.21 3.05
CA SER A 138 -4.11 7.72 4.43
C SER A 138 -5.29 8.41 5.15
N ARG A 139 -6.02 9.33 4.48
CA ARG A 139 -7.10 10.10 5.10
C ARG A 139 -8.24 9.21 5.58
N GLN A 140 -8.53 9.28 6.88
CA GLN A 140 -9.56 8.46 7.52
C GLN A 140 -10.98 8.90 7.16
N ASP A 141 -11.20 10.19 6.92
CA ASP A 141 -12.50 10.74 6.56
C ASP A 141 -13.09 10.20 5.25
N PHE A 142 -12.28 9.58 4.40
CA PHE A 142 -12.76 8.96 3.16
C PHE A 142 -13.61 7.71 3.39
N ILE A 143 -13.27 6.93 4.40
CA ILE A 143 -14.00 5.70 4.73
C ILE A 143 -15.13 5.95 5.73
N GLU A 144 -15.15 7.13 6.38
CA GLU A 144 -16.24 7.48 7.28
C GLU A 144 -17.57 7.60 6.52
N LYS A 145 -18.58 6.87 6.97
CA LYS A 145 -19.95 6.92 6.43
C LYS A 145 -20.08 6.58 4.94
N ASN A 146 -19.08 5.90 4.36
CA ASN A 146 -19.14 5.42 2.98
C ASN A 146 -18.58 3.99 2.88
N GLU A 147 -19.48 3.03 2.86
CA GLU A 147 -19.18 1.59 2.84
C GLU A 147 -18.59 1.08 1.51
N PHE A 148 -18.64 1.90 0.46
CA PHE A 148 -18.12 1.53 -0.85
C PHE A 148 -16.66 1.94 -1.04
N VAL A 149 -16.06 2.66 -0.09
CA VAL A 149 -14.67 3.12 -0.19
C VAL A 149 -13.69 2.07 0.34
N TYR A 150 -12.67 1.79 -0.45
CA TYR A 150 -11.51 0.97 -0.09
C TYR A 150 -10.25 1.85 -0.06
N LYS A 151 -9.72 2.09 1.13
CA LYS A 151 -8.52 2.90 1.36
C LYS A 151 -7.31 1.99 1.51
N LEU A 152 -6.28 2.17 0.66
CA LEU A 152 -5.14 1.25 0.59
C LEU A 152 -3.99 1.61 1.53
N ILE A 153 -3.77 2.89 1.77
CA ILE A 153 -2.73 3.32 2.72
C ILE A 153 -3.30 3.23 4.14
N PRO A 154 -2.67 2.46 5.03
CA PRO A 154 -3.08 2.36 6.42
C PRO A 154 -3.15 3.72 7.12
N SER A 155 -3.98 3.85 8.13
CA SER A 155 -4.03 5.05 8.96
C SER A 155 -2.76 5.20 9.80
N LEU A 156 -2.50 6.43 10.26
CA LEU A 156 -1.36 6.69 11.12
C LEU A 156 -1.40 5.91 12.45
N GLU A 157 -2.55 5.38 12.83
CA GLU A 157 -2.70 4.56 14.05
C GLU A 157 -2.23 3.11 13.86
N ALA A 158 -2.08 2.61 12.64
CA ALA A 158 -1.67 1.22 12.39
C ALA A 158 -0.27 0.91 12.91
N ARG A 159 0.70 1.82 12.71
CA ARG A 159 2.08 1.65 13.18
C ARG A 159 2.20 1.62 14.70
N PRO A 160 1.65 2.59 15.47
CA PRO A 160 1.68 2.49 16.94
C PRO A 160 0.87 1.31 17.48
N ALA A 161 -0.18 0.86 16.79
CA ALA A 161 -0.91 -0.36 17.17
C ALA A 161 -0.01 -1.59 17.08
N MET A 162 0.77 -1.73 16.03
CA MET A 162 1.76 -2.81 15.89
C MET A 162 2.81 -2.74 16.98
N ILE A 163 3.41 -1.59 17.24
CA ILE A 163 4.41 -1.44 18.33
C ILE A 163 3.80 -1.77 19.69
N ALA A 164 2.56 -1.36 19.95
CA ALA A 164 1.88 -1.70 21.22
C ALA A 164 1.67 -3.21 21.36
N PHE A 165 1.23 -3.86 20.28
CA PHE A 165 1.05 -5.32 20.24
C PHE A 165 2.38 -6.05 20.49
N LEU A 166 3.44 -5.69 19.78
CA LEU A 166 4.76 -6.30 19.93
C LEU A 166 5.34 -6.06 21.34
N ALA A 167 5.18 -4.86 21.89
CA ALA A 167 5.62 -4.54 23.23
C ALA A 167 4.91 -5.40 24.29
N GLN A 168 3.61 -5.61 24.15
CA GLN A 168 2.84 -6.48 25.05
C GLN A 168 3.28 -7.94 24.95
N GLN A 169 3.45 -8.47 23.72
CA GLN A 169 3.89 -9.85 23.50
C GLN A 169 5.29 -10.12 24.10
N ASN A 170 6.18 -9.14 24.08
CA ASN A 170 7.55 -9.26 24.55
C ASN A 170 7.75 -8.73 25.99
N ASN A 171 6.68 -8.38 26.69
CA ASN A 171 6.75 -7.77 28.03
C ASN A 171 7.71 -6.56 28.07
N ALA A 172 7.67 -5.76 27.01
CA ALA A 172 8.48 -4.56 26.79
C ALA A 172 7.64 -3.28 26.93
N PHE A 173 8.29 -2.13 26.88
CA PHE A 173 7.59 -0.85 26.78
C PHE A 173 8.27 0.07 25.77
N PRO A 174 7.51 0.85 24.99
CA PRO A 174 8.06 1.79 24.02
C PRO A 174 8.74 3.00 24.66
N ILE A 175 9.86 3.42 24.10
CA ILE A 175 10.56 4.67 24.40
C ILE A 175 10.54 5.54 23.14
N ILE A 176 9.95 6.73 23.24
CA ILE A 176 9.88 7.69 22.12
C ILE A 176 10.96 8.74 22.32
N ILE A 177 11.82 8.90 21.30
CA ILE A 177 12.76 10.02 21.25
C ILE A 177 12.03 11.22 20.64
N TYR A 178 11.94 12.30 21.41
CA TYR A 178 11.35 13.55 20.95
C TYR A 178 12.36 14.70 21.02
N GLY A 179 12.11 15.80 20.33
CA GLY A 179 12.88 17.04 20.43
C GLY A 179 12.11 18.16 19.79
N ASP A 180 12.55 19.39 20.02
CA ASP A 180 11.84 20.61 19.56
C ASP A 180 11.64 20.63 18.04
N SER A 181 12.60 20.08 17.29
CA SER A 181 12.54 20.01 15.82
C SER A 181 11.47 19.06 15.28
N ILE A 182 10.96 18.14 16.11
CA ILE A 182 9.92 17.18 15.74
C ILE A 182 8.63 17.33 16.54
N ALA A 183 8.49 18.37 17.35
CA ALA A 183 7.31 18.60 18.18
C ALA A 183 6.00 18.67 17.37
N SER A 184 6.05 19.09 16.11
CA SER A 184 4.93 19.13 15.17
C SER A 184 4.78 17.89 14.29
N ASN A 185 5.59 16.86 14.50
CA ASN A 185 5.53 15.62 13.70
C ASN A 185 4.20 14.89 13.94
N LYS A 186 3.44 14.70 12.87
CA LYS A 186 2.09 14.10 12.95
C LYS A 186 2.14 12.62 13.33
N GLU A 187 3.16 11.90 12.87
CA GLU A 187 3.34 10.49 13.19
C GLU A 187 3.66 10.28 14.66
N MET A 188 4.61 11.05 15.22
CA MET A 188 4.89 11.04 16.66
C MET A 188 3.62 11.35 17.47
N SER A 189 2.84 12.34 17.03
CA SER A 189 1.58 12.69 17.69
C SER A 189 0.58 11.54 17.66
N ALA A 190 0.50 10.79 16.55
CA ALA A 190 -0.36 9.60 16.43
C ALA A 190 0.07 8.50 17.40
N TYR A 191 1.40 8.23 17.53
CA TYR A 191 1.93 7.28 18.52
C TYR A 191 1.56 7.67 19.95
N CYS A 192 1.82 8.90 20.32
CA CYS A 192 1.49 9.39 21.67
C CYS A 192 -0.02 9.36 21.95
N HIS A 193 -0.83 9.71 20.97
CA HIS A 193 -2.29 9.63 21.08
C HIS A 193 -2.77 8.20 21.26
N TYR A 194 -2.32 7.30 20.38
CA TYR A 194 -2.71 5.90 20.42
C TYR A 194 -2.35 5.24 21.76
N PHE A 195 -1.11 5.43 22.22
CA PHE A 195 -0.65 4.83 23.47
C PHE A 195 -1.43 5.35 24.69
N ARG A 196 -1.73 6.67 24.74
CA ARG A 196 -2.55 7.23 25.82
C ARG A 196 -3.98 6.72 25.79
N LYS A 197 -4.61 6.73 24.61
CA LYS A 197 -5.99 6.26 24.38
C LYS A 197 -6.18 4.81 24.82
N ASN A 198 -5.20 3.96 24.55
CA ASN A 198 -5.25 2.53 24.83
C ASN A 198 -4.53 2.13 26.13
N SER A 199 -4.15 3.11 26.97
CA SER A 199 -3.45 2.86 28.25
C SER A 199 -2.17 2.04 28.11
N ILE A 200 -1.44 2.18 26.99
CA ILE A 200 -0.15 1.55 26.78
C ILE A 200 0.92 2.37 27.51
N PRO A 201 1.67 1.76 28.44
CA PRO A 201 2.74 2.46 29.12
C PRO A 201 3.90 2.75 28.16
N PHE A 202 4.35 3.99 28.10
CA PHE A 202 5.50 4.41 27.30
C PHE A 202 6.26 5.54 27.96
N VAL A 203 7.49 5.76 27.52
CA VAL A 203 8.37 6.82 28.02
C VAL A 203 8.75 7.75 26.88
N MET A 204 8.78 9.06 27.15
CA MET A 204 9.32 10.06 26.22
C MET A 204 10.68 10.53 26.72
N THR A 205 11.65 10.62 25.81
CA THR A 205 13.02 11.12 26.12
C THR A 205 13.43 12.20 25.11
N PRO A 206 14.17 13.22 25.55
CA PRO A 206 14.53 14.34 24.67
C PRO A 206 15.64 13.99 23.67
N ASN A 207 16.44 12.95 23.94
CA ASN A 207 17.59 12.59 23.11
C ASN A 207 18.07 11.15 23.38
N ALA A 208 19.01 10.68 22.58
CA ALA A 208 19.57 9.34 22.67
C ALA A 208 20.31 9.07 24.01
N SER A 209 20.99 10.07 24.56
CA SER A 209 21.70 9.90 25.86
C SER A 209 20.72 9.56 26.98
N SER A 210 19.58 10.25 27.03
CA SER A 210 18.50 9.94 27.98
C SER A 210 17.86 8.57 27.74
N VAL A 211 17.89 8.04 26.53
CA VAL A 211 17.51 6.66 26.24
C VAL A 211 18.49 5.69 26.88
N VAL A 212 19.80 5.89 26.68
CA VAL A 212 20.86 5.03 27.24
C VAL A 212 20.76 4.93 28.75
N GLU A 213 20.41 6.01 29.45
CA GLU A 213 20.19 6.01 30.89
C GLU A 213 19.00 5.13 31.31
N ARG A 214 17.99 4.98 30.46
CA ARG A 214 16.73 4.28 30.76
C ARG A 214 16.70 2.84 30.26
N ILE A 215 17.45 2.51 29.22
CA ILE A 215 17.53 1.14 28.67
C ILE A 215 18.00 0.16 29.76
N GLN A 216 17.27 -0.96 29.85
CA GLN A 216 17.59 -2.07 30.74
C GLN A 216 18.21 -3.21 29.93
N LYS A 217 19.44 -3.60 30.26
CA LYS A 217 20.17 -4.65 29.53
C LYS A 217 19.44 -6.00 29.45
N THR A 218 18.58 -6.29 30.42
CA THR A 218 17.93 -7.59 30.57
C THR A 218 16.50 -7.65 30.09
N LYS A 219 15.97 -6.57 29.53
CA LYS A 219 14.57 -6.50 29.06
C LYS A 219 14.48 -6.01 27.62
N PRO A 220 13.61 -6.63 26.81
CA PRO A 220 13.30 -6.10 25.47
C PRO A 220 12.77 -4.67 25.54
N GLN A 221 13.16 -3.84 24.60
CA GLN A 221 12.71 -2.44 24.53
C GLN A 221 12.58 -1.99 23.09
N PHE A 222 11.51 -1.28 22.78
CA PHE A 222 11.29 -0.62 21.48
C PHE A 222 11.61 0.86 21.62
N VAL A 223 12.66 1.31 20.94
CA VAL A 223 13.01 2.73 20.86
C VAL A 223 12.57 3.26 19.52
N VAL A 224 11.68 4.25 19.52
CA VAL A 224 11.09 4.82 18.31
C VAL A 224 11.55 6.26 18.13
N THR A 225 12.01 6.61 16.95
CA THR A 225 12.37 7.99 16.57
C THR A 225 11.62 8.44 15.33
N PHE A 226 11.43 9.75 15.21
CA PHE A 226 10.75 10.39 14.08
C PHE A 226 11.64 11.44 13.40
N TYR A 227 12.92 11.47 13.73
CA TYR A 227 13.88 12.31 13.03
C TYR A 227 14.16 11.75 11.64
N ASP A 228 14.16 12.60 10.64
CA ASP A 228 14.52 12.31 9.25
C ASP A 228 15.78 13.07 8.79
N ASN A 229 16.36 13.89 9.67
CA ASN A 229 17.58 14.65 9.38
C ASN A 229 18.82 13.77 9.52
N PRO A 230 19.66 13.61 8.46
CA PRO A 230 20.84 12.74 8.48
C PRO A 230 21.83 13.00 9.62
N ALA A 231 22.06 14.26 10.00
CA ALA A 231 22.98 14.59 11.09
C ALA A 231 22.45 14.12 12.45
N GLN A 232 21.15 14.28 12.70
CA GLN A 232 20.51 13.78 13.92
C GLN A 232 20.48 12.24 13.94
N ASN A 233 20.20 11.63 12.80
CA ASN A 233 20.18 10.18 12.66
C ASN A 233 21.54 9.56 13.02
N LEU A 234 22.63 10.15 12.54
CA LEU A 234 24.00 9.72 12.89
C LEU A 234 24.30 9.89 14.38
N ILE A 235 23.91 11.01 15.00
CA ILE A 235 24.12 11.26 16.43
C ILE A 235 23.36 10.23 17.26
N ILE A 236 22.09 9.96 16.92
CA ILE A 236 21.22 9.03 17.65
C ILE A 236 21.78 7.61 17.54
N SER A 237 22.02 7.13 16.30
CA SER A 237 22.51 5.77 16.05
C SER A 237 23.85 5.51 16.73
N ARG A 238 24.80 6.44 16.58
CA ARG A 238 26.11 6.35 17.24
C ARG A 238 25.99 6.32 18.76
N THR A 239 25.20 7.22 19.35
CA THR A 239 25.04 7.28 20.82
C THR A 239 24.46 5.98 21.37
N LEU A 240 23.45 5.41 20.69
CA LEU A 240 22.84 4.16 21.10
C LEU A 240 23.80 2.98 20.88
N ALA A 241 24.45 2.87 19.72
CA ALA A 241 25.34 1.75 19.37
C ALA A 241 26.62 1.69 20.21
N MET A 242 27.06 2.82 20.77
CA MET A 242 28.19 2.87 21.73
C MET A 242 27.82 2.40 23.14
N SER A 243 26.54 2.20 23.42
CA SER A 243 26.07 1.65 24.68
C SER A 243 26.28 0.13 24.74
N ASP A 244 26.60 -0.40 25.90
CA ASP A 244 26.67 -1.83 26.16
C ASP A 244 25.30 -2.50 26.43
N LYS A 245 24.20 -1.75 26.18
CA LYS A 245 22.81 -2.14 26.51
C LYS A 245 21.95 -2.42 25.27
N THR A 246 22.55 -2.61 24.10
CA THR A 246 21.81 -2.74 22.83
C THR A 246 21.28 -4.16 22.54
N GLU A 247 21.71 -5.17 23.29
CA GLU A 247 21.41 -6.58 23.03
C GLU A 247 19.90 -6.91 22.91
N ASN A 248 19.06 -6.20 23.68
CA ASN A 248 17.60 -6.38 23.67
C ASN A 248 16.87 -5.12 23.15
N LEU A 249 17.54 -4.31 22.36
CA LEU A 249 16.98 -3.09 21.79
C LEU A 249 16.46 -3.37 20.38
N THR A 250 15.21 -2.98 20.12
CA THR A 250 14.66 -2.85 18.78
C THR A 250 14.52 -1.36 18.47
N PHE A 251 15.31 -0.87 17.53
CA PHE A 251 15.34 0.54 17.18
C PHE A 251 14.51 0.80 15.94
N VAL A 252 13.38 1.50 16.11
CA VAL A 252 12.40 1.79 15.06
C VAL A 252 12.63 3.21 14.54
N VAL A 253 12.89 3.32 13.24
CA VAL A 253 13.26 4.57 12.57
C VAL A 253 12.31 4.87 11.40
N PRO A 254 12.24 6.12 10.92
CA PRO A 254 11.64 6.42 9.62
C PRO A 254 12.36 5.70 8.47
N GLU A 255 11.60 5.20 7.48
CA GLU A 255 12.15 4.55 6.27
C GLU A 255 13.17 5.44 5.54
N THR A 256 13.01 6.76 5.59
CA THR A 256 13.93 7.75 5.01
C THR A 256 15.37 7.65 5.51
N TRP A 257 15.61 6.96 6.65
CA TRP A 257 16.99 6.71 7.11
C TRP A 257 17.78 5.84 6.13
N LEU A 258 17.12 4.93 5.42
CA LEU A 258 17.75 4.02 4.47
C LEU A 258 18.12 4.73 3.15
N GLU A 259 17.47 5.85 2.85
CA GLU A 259 17.80 6.68 1.68
C GLU A 259 19.07 7.55 1.88
N SER A 260 19.50 7.68 3.13
CA SER A 260 20.65 8.51 3.48
C SER A 260 21.96 7.88 3.04
N LYS A 261 22.75 8.61 2.23
CA LYS A 261 24.11 8.18 1.82
C LYS A 261 25.12 8.19 2.98
N THR A 262 24.72 8.65 4.16
CA THR A 262 25.59 8.86 5.33
C THR A 262 25.33 7.87 6.47
N TYR A 263 24.60 6.79 6.21
CA TYR A 263 24.36 5.79 7.25
C TYR A 263 25.60 4.92 7.50
N ASP A 264 25.80 4.57 8.76
CA ASP A 264 26.87 3.66 9.18
C ASP A 264 26.24 2.29 9.47
N ILE A 265 26.44 1.37 8.56
CA ILE A 265 25.86 0.03 8.60
C ILE A 265 26.26 -0.77 9.84
N GLU A 266 27.48 -0.50 10.39
CA GLU A 266 27.94 -1.15 11.61
C GLU A 266 27.07 -0.76 12.82
N TYR A 267 26.66 0.51 12.89
CA TYR A 267 25.76 0.96 13.94
C TYR A 267 24.36 0.39 13.77
N TYR A 268 23.87 0.33 12.53
CA TYR A 268 22.53 -0.20 12.24
C TYR A 268 22.42 -1.68 12.59
N SER A 269 23.43 -2.49 12.26
CA SER A 269 23.46 -3.91 12.62
C SER A 269 23.45 -4.12 14.14
N LYS A 270 24.15 -3.27 14.90
CA LYS A 270 24.19 -3.35 16.37
C LYS A 270 22.89 -2.94 17.03
N LEU A 271 22.06 -2.15 16.37
CA LEU A 271 20.84 -1.57 16.96
C LEU A 271 19.58 -2.38 16.69
N ASN A 272 19.68 -3.52 15.99
CA ASN A 272 18.50 -4.26 15.55
C ASN A 272 17.49 -3.29 14.92
N LEU A 273 17.91 -2.63 13.82
CA LEU A 273 17.19 -1.54 13.19
C LEU A 273 15.98 -2.03 12.44
N HIS A 274 14.83 -1.44 12.78
CA HIS A 274 13.54 -1.73 12.17
C HIS A 274 12.90 -0.46 11.62
N PHE A 275 12.00 -0.63 10.66
CA PHE A 275 11.20 0.45 10.12
C PHE A 275 9.87 -0.07 9.58
N PHE A 276 8.91 0.85 9.39
CA PHE A 276 7.65 0.54 8.72
C PHE A 276 7.72 0.98 7.28
N SER A 277 7.23 0.10 6.39
CA SER A 277 7.01 0.43 4.98
C SER A 277 5.59 0.02 4.56
N ASP A 278 5.08 0.66 3.52
CA ASP A 278 3.80 0.30 2.91
C ASP A 278 3.97 -0.85 1.91
N TYR A 279 5.19 -1.27 1.64
CA TYR A 279 5.52 -2.34 0.69
C TYR A 279 6.76 -3.12 1.13
N TYR A 280 6.90 -4.34 0.58
CA TYR A 280 8.12 -5.13 0.62
C TYR A 280 8.24 -5.94 -0.66
N ILE A 281 9.40 -5.94 -1.30
CA ILE A 281 9.69 -6.73 -2.50
C ILE A 281 10.81 -7.71 -2.17
N ASP A 282 10.50 -9.00 -2.29
CA ASP A 282 11.53 -10.04 -2.32
C ASP A 282 12.12 -10.10 -3.74
N PHE A 283 13.21 -9.36 -3.95
CA PHE A 283 13.90 -9.32 -5.25
C PHE A 283 14.52 -10.67 -5.65
N ASP A 284 14.68 -11.59 -4.73
CA ASP A 284 15.14 -12.96 -5.00
C ASP A 284 14.01 -13.90 -5.35
N GLY A 285 12.78 -13.54 -5.05
CA GLY A 285 11.58 -14.28 -5.36
C GLY A 285 11.29 -14.37 -6.86
N GLU A 286 10.89 -15.53 -7.35
CA GLU A 286 10.62 -15.79 -8.78
C GLU A 286 9.53 -14.86 -9.36
N LYS A 287 8.52 -14.50 -8.58
CA LYS A 287 7.44 -13.59 -9.04
C LYS A 287 7.93 -12.19 -9.30
N ALA A 288 8.74 -11.64 -8.38
CA ALA A 288 9.31 -10.32 -8.55
C ALA A 288 10.27 -10.29 -9.75
N LYS A 289 11.14 -11.31 -9.90
CA LYS A 289 12.05 -11.44 -11.04
C LYS A 289 11.29 -11.51 -12.36
N THR A 290 10.26 -12.33 -12.43
CA THR A 290 9.43 -12.48 -13.65
C THR A 290 8.75 -11.15 -13.99
N PHE A 291 8.10 -10.51 -13.01
CA PHE A 291 7.46 -9.22 -13.24
C PHE A 291 8.44 -8.15 -13.72
N ILE A 292 9.60 -8.04 -13.08
CA ILE A 292 10.64 -7.05 -13.45
C ILE A 292 11.14 -7.30 -14.87
N TYR A 293 11.39 -8.57 -15.21
CA TYR A 293 11.85 -8.94 -16.55
C TYR A 293 10.80 -8.63 -17.61
N ASP A 294 9.58 -9.07 -17.42
CA ASP A 294 8.48 -8.89 -18.38
C ASP A 294 8.12 -7.41 -18.55
N TYR A 295 8.12 -6.64 -17.46
CA TYR A 295 7.92 -5.20 -17.49
C TYR A 295 9.02 -4.51 -18.32
N ALA A 296 10.29 -4.85 -18.08
CA ALA A 296 11.41 -4.28 -18.80
C ALA A 296 11.38 -4.63 -20.30
N GLN A 297 11.01 -5.87 -20.65
CA GLN A 297 10.84 -6.29 -22.04
C GLN A 297 9.73 -5.51 -22.75
N ARG A 298 8.63 -5.24 -22.06
CA ARG A 298 7.47 -4.56 -22.63
C ARG A 298 7.64 -3.05 -22.76
N TYR A 299 8.22 -2.41 -21.74
CA TYR A 299 8.26 -0.95 -21.64
C TYR A 299 9.66 -0.35 -21.85
N GLY A 300 10.67 -1.19 -22.04
CA GLY A 300 12.06 -0.76 -22.35
C GLY A 300 12.86 -0.27 -21.14
N THR A 301 12.26 -0.24 -19.94
CA THR A 301 12.90 0.15 -18.68
C THR A 301 12.37 -0.73 -17.55
N PRO A 302 13.20 -1.10 -16.55
CA PRO A 302 12.69 -1.85 -15.40
C PRO A 302 11.71 -1.01 -14.59
N PRO A 303 10.78 -1.65 -13.85
CA PRO A 303 9.93 -0.94 -12.92
C PRO A 303 10.78 -0.37 -11.78
N THR A 304 10.41 0.80 -11.29
CA THR A 304 11.01 1.40 -10.09
C THR A 304 9.98 1.50 -8.97
N LEU A 305 10.42 1.63 -7.73
CA LEU A 305 9.51 1.86 -6.59
C LEU A 305 8.77 3.19 -6.72
N LYS A 306 9.38 4.17 -7.38
CA LYS A 306 8.83 5.51 -7.55
C LYS A 306 7.77 5.62 -8.65
N ASN A 307 7.74 4.70 -9.62
CA ASN A 307 6.79 4.75 -10.73
C ASN A 307 5.50 3.95 -10.50
N PHE A 308 5.29 3.45 -9.29
CA PHE A 308 4.09 2.74 -8.85
C PHE A 308 3.68 1.51 -9.69
N ALA A 309 4.60 0.93 -10.48
CA ALA A 309 4.27 -0.20 -11.36
C ALA A 309 3.84 -1.44 -10.55
N PHE A 310 4.59 -1.78 -9.50
CA PHE A 310 4.23 -2.90 -8.61
C PHE A 310 2.87 -2.67 -7.96
N GLN A 311 2.60 -1.44 -7.52
CA GLN A 311 1.34 -1.09 -6.89
C GLN A 311 0.17 -1.20 -7.86
N GLY A 312 0.33 -0.72 -9.10
CA GLY A 312 -0.68 -0.88 -10.15
C GLY A 312 -1.01 -2.33 -10.44
N TYR A 313 0.01 -3.19 -10.49
CA TYR A 313 -0.13 -4.63 -10.69
C TYR A 313 -0.88 -5.31 -9.53
N ASP A 314 -0.41 -5.15 -8.30
CA ASP A 314 -0.97 -5.83 -7.14
C ASP A 314 -2.41 -5.38 -6.83
N ILE A 315 -2.68 -4.06 -6.92
CA ILE A 315 -4.02 -3.50 -6.71
C ILE A 315 -5.00 -4.06 -7.75
N THR A 316 -4.60 -4.07 -9.02
CA THR A 316 -5.46 -4.58 -10.10
C THR A 316 -5.76 -6.05 -9.89
N ARG A 317 -4.77 -6.88 -9.59
CA ARG A 317 -4.99 -8.31 -9.31
C ARG A 317 -5.94 -8.53 -8.15
N PHE A 318 -5.72 -7.82 -7.05
CA PHE A 318 -6.57 -7.94 -5.86
C PHE A 318 -8.02 -7.61 -6.18
N PHE A 319 -8.27 -6.49 -6.86
CA PHE A 319 -9.63 -6.04 -7.11
C PHE A 319 -10.33 -6.77 -8.27
N VAL A 320 -9.60 -7.36 -9.21
CA VAL A 320 -10.19 -8.31 -10.17
C VAL A 320 -10.67 -9.56 -9.42
N GLU A 321 -9.85 -10.11 -8.52
CA GLU A 321 -10.30 -11.25 -7.68
C GLU A 321 -11.47 -10.88 -6.75
N PHE A 322 -11.49 -9.65 -6.23
CA PHE A 322 -12.63 -9.14 -5.47
C PHE A 322 -13.94 -9.18 -6.28
N LEU A 323 -13.92 -8.74 -7.52
CA LEU A 323 -15.08 -8.83 -8.42
C LEU A 323 -15.47 -10.30 -8.69
N ARG A 324 -14.49 -11.16 -8.99
CA ARG A 324 -14.71 -12.59 -9.26
C ARG A 324 -15.28 -13.36 -8.06
N ASN A 325 -14.98 -12.90 -6.85
CA ASN A 325 -15.53 -13.47 -5.61
C ASN A 325 -16.84 -12.82 -5.16
N GLY A 326 -17.55 -12.13 -6.06
CA GLY A 326 -18.86 -11.51 -5.77
C GLY A 326 -18.78 -10.30 -4.88
N LYS A 327 -17.69 -9.53 -4.95
CA LYS A 327 -17.40 -8.33 -4.13
C LYS A 327 -17.32 -8.64 -2.62
N ASP A 328 -16.93 -9.89 -2.28
CA ASP A 328 -16.68 -10.33 -0.90
C ASP A 328 -15.18 -10.25 -0.60
N ILE A 329 -14.78 -9.27 0.21
CA ILE A 329 -13.38 -8.97 0.51
C ILE A 329 -12.69 -10.11 1.28
N ASP A 330 -13.44 -10.84 2.11
CA ASP A 330 -12.90 -11.91 2.95
C ASP A 330 -12.53 -13.18 2.14
N ARG A 331 -13.04 -13.28 0.92
CA ARG A 331 -12.77 -14.39 0.01
C ARG A 331 -11.59 -14.11 -0.93
N VAL A 332 -11.09 -12.89 -0.98
CA VAL A 332 -9.99 -12.53 -1.86
C VAL A 332 -8.69 -13.15 -1.35
N LYS A 333 -8.05 -13.93 -2.21
CA LYS A 333 -6.74 -14.53 -1.94
C LYS A 333 -5.82 -14.20 -3.10
N THR A 334 -4.96 -13.23 -2.91
CA THR A 334 -3.92 -12.87 -3.87
C THR A 334 -2.57 -12.87 -3.18
N GLU A 335 -1.55 -13.27 -3.90
CA GLU A 335 -0.18 -13.14 -3.45
C GLU A 335 0.42 -11.94 -4.16
N ALA A 336 0.68 -10.88 -3.39
CA ALA A 336 1.25 -9.66 -3.90
C ALA A 336 2.75 -9.81 -4.19
N ILE A 337 3.27 -9.03 -5.12
CA ILE A 337 4.72 -8.89 -5.36
C ILE A 337 5.32 -7.88 -4.38
N ALA A 338 4.60 -6.80 -4.10
CA ALA A 338 5.10 -5.69 -3.30
C ALA A 338 4.11 -5.18 -2.26
N TYR A 339 2.82 -5.10 -2.62
CA TYR A 339 1.78 -4.43 -1.83
C TYR A 339 0.71 -5.42 -1.35
N PRO A 340 0.99 -6.18 -0.28
CA PRO A 340 -0.01 -7.10 0.26
C PRO A 340 -1.19 -6.31 0.84
N LEU A 341 -2.41 -6.74 0.51
CA LEU A 341 -3.64 -6.09 0.92
C LEU A 341 -4.45 -6.99 1.85
N SER A 342 -4.86 -6.43 2.98
CA SER A 342 -5.77 -7.05 3.95
C SER A 342 -6.66 -5.97 4.52
N PHE A 343 -7.97 -6.15 4.49
CA PHE A 343 -8.91 -5.10 4.80
C PHE A 343 -9.71 -5.38 6.06
N ASP A 344 -9.80 -4.35 6.92
CA ASP A 344 -10.76 -4.28 8.01
C ASP A 344 -11.85 -3.28 7.68
N LYS A 345 -13.08 -3.62 8.05
CA LYS A 345 -14.22 -2.73 7.90
C LYS A 345 -14.27 -1.70 9.02
N SER A 346 -14.26 -0.42 8.66
CA SER A 346 -14.45 0.67 9.62
C SER A 346 -15.89 0.67 10.15
N PRO A 347 -16.13 0.87 11.45
CA PRO A 347 -17.48 0.93 12.00
C PRO A 347 -18.35 2.00 11.32
N GLY A 348 -19.41 1.57 10.64
CA GLY A 348 -20.33 2.45 9.89
C GLY A 348 -19.75 3.09 8.64
N GLY A 349 -18.61 2.61 8.17
CA GLY A 349 -17.88 3.15 7.02
C GLY A 349 -17.39 2.10 6.04
N GLY A 350 -16.38 2.48 5.24
CA GLY A 350 -15.72 1.66 4.23
C GLY A 350 -14.64 0.76 4.81
N PHE A 351 -13.73 0.36 3.96
CA PHE A 351 -12.68 -0.60 4.26
C PHE A 351 -11.30 0.08 4.28
N GLU A 352 -10.46 -0.31 5.20
CA GLU A 352 -9.09 0.14 5.32
C GLU A 352 -8.14 -1.05 5.19
N ASN A 353 -7.12 -0.90 4.35
CA ASN A 353 -6.00 -1.83 4.38
C ASN A 353 -5.27 -1.69 5.72
N VAL A 354 -5.15 -2.79 6.44
CA VAL A 354 -4.48 -2.84 7.75
C VAL A 354 -3.10 -3.47 7.66
N ASN A 355 -2.69 -3.90 6.46
CA ASN A 355 -1.38 -4.49 6.26
C ASN A 355 -0.29 -3.40 6.31
N VAL A 356 0.57 -3.50 7.31
CA VAL A 356 1.76 -2.66 7.47
C VAL A 356 2.96 -3.58 7.52
N GLN A 357 3.94 -3.34 6.65
CA GLN A 357 5.18 -4.12 6.66
C GLN A 357 6.09 -3.60 7.76
N PHE A 358 6.44 -4.47 8.72
CA PHE A 358 7.46 -4.20 9.71
C PHE A 358 8.72 -4.93 9.27
N LEU A 359 9.74 -4.17 8.88
CA LEU A 359 10.95 -4.66 8.22
C LEU A 359 12.15 -4.44 9.13
N GLU A 360 13.16 -5.31 8.96
CA GLU A 360 14.44 -5.19 9.66
C GLU A 360 15.62 -5.11 8.68
N VAL A 361 16.68 -4.44 9.10
CA VAL A 361 17.97 -4.45 8.41
C VAL A 361 18.84 -5.54 9.03
N LYS A 362 19.06 -6.61 8.29
CA LYS A 362 19.79 -7.78 8.72
C LYS A 362 20.80 -8.19 7.63
N ASP A 363 22.07 -8.40 8.01
CA ASP A 363 23.13 -8.83 7.10
C ASP A 363 23.25 -7.95 5.83
N ASN A 364 22.97 -6.65 5.95
CA ASN A 364 22.92 -5.65 4.88
C ASN A 364 21.72 -5.79 3.91
N GLU A 365 20.75 -6.58 4.25
CA GLU A 365 19.52 -6.77 3.49
C GLU A 365 18.31 -6.24 4.28
N ILE A 366 17.29 -5.85 3.55
CA ILE A 366 15.99 -5.51 4.12
C ILE A 366 15.13 -6.78 4.05
N VAL A 367 14.69 -7.25 5.19
CA VAL A 367 13.86 -8.46 5.28
C VAL A 367 12.64 -8.22 6.17
N PRO A 368 11.56 -9.00 6.01
CA PRO A 368 10.46 -8.97 6.96
C PRO A 368 10.94 -9.29 8.37
N SER A 369 10.50 -8.49 9.35
CA SER A 369 10.83 -8.72 10.75
C SER A 369 10.31 -10.07 11.21
N GLN A 370 11.08 -10.71 12.09
CA GLN A 370 10.69 -11.99 12.69
C GLN A 370 9.71 -11.83 13.87
N TYR A 371 9.31 -10.60 14.20
CA TYR A 371 8.31 -10.33 15.24
C TYR A 371 6.90 -10.75 14.82
#